data_04e7c54bbc3a8d5a5717f24fdafc423b
#
_entry.id   04e7c54bbc3a8d5a5717f24fdafc423b
#
_cell.length_a   1.000
_cell.length_b   1.000
_cell.length_c   1.000
_cell.angle_alpha   90.00
_cell.angle_beta   90.00
_cell.angle_gamma   90.00
#
_symmetry.space_group_name_H-M   'P 1'
#
loop_
_entity.id
_entity.type
_entity.pdbx_description
1 polymer ?
#
loop_
_entity_poly.entity_id
_entity_poly.type
_entity_poly.pdbx_seq_one_letter_code
_entity_poly.pdbx_strand_id
1 'polypeptide(L)'
;MQFIDRIILKKKLEKRFEGIKIKYTKNRFECNIEKQIVYLPKEKNPKSDFYFWTWYEKHYNTRIDETELFLLSMLHEIGHIMTWTEELEEERDEQFGLLQALHELSNLTTRQLNNQYFEIPMELQATEWAKNYFEKNFKKPLTNQHEYAII
;
A
#
# COMPACT_ATOMS: atom_id res chain seq x y z
N MET A 1 5.49 2.26 14.96
CA MET A 1 6.18 0.94 14.93
C MET A 1 7.67 1.16 15.11
N GLN A 2 8.24 0.47 16.08
CA GLN A 2 9.67 0.59 16.38
C GLN A 2 10.53 -0.15 15.35
N PHE A 3 11.79 0.19 15.24
CA PHE A 3 12.72 -0.41 14.28
C PHE A 3 12.87 -1.94 14.45
N ILE A 4 12.92 -2.43 15.69
CA ILE A 4 13.00 -3.86 15.99
C ILE A 4 11.77 -4.60 15.48
N ASP A 5 10.59 -4.01 15.68
CA ASP A 5 9.32 -4.58 15.20
C ASP A 5 9.31 -4.71 13.68
N ARG A 6 9.89 -3.74 12.98
CA ARG A 6 10.01 -3.76 11.51
C ARG A 6 10.91 -4.88 11.01
N ILE A 7 12.01 -5.16 11.70
CA ILE A 7 12.92 -6.27 11.36
C ILE A 7 12.21 -7.61 11.52
N ILE A 8 11.50 -7.80 12.62
CA ILE A 8 10.75 -9.02 12.90
C ILE A 8 9.65 -9.20 11.86
N LEU A 9 8.91 -8.14 11.58
CA LEU A 9 7.85 -8.12 10.59
C LEU A 9 8.39 -8.50 9.19
N LYS A 10 9.50 -7.88 8.79
CA LYS A 10 10.15 -8.19 7.51
C LYS A 10 10.46 -9.68 7.38
N LYS A 11 11.11 -10.26 8.38
CA LYS A 11 11.48 -11.69 8.37
C LYS A 11 10.26 -12.59 8.28
N LYS A 12 9.22 -12.29 9.03
CA LYS A 12 7.97 -13.07 9.02
C LYS A 12 7.27 -13.02 7.68
N LEU A 13 7.24 -11.85 7.05
CA LEU A 13 6.61 -11.67 5.74
C LEU A 13 7.40 -12.33 4.62
N GLU A 14 8.72 -12.22 4.63
CA GLU A 14 9.57 -12.91 3.65
C GLU A 14 9.43 -14.44 3.76
N LYS A 15 9.23 -14.95 4.98
CA LYS A 15 8.95 -16.37 5.19
C LYS A 15 7.56 -16.78 4.69
N ARG A 16 6.57 -15.92 4.88
CA ARG A 16 5.19 -16.18 4.47
C ARG A 16 4.96 -16.05 2.97
N PHE A 17 5.62 -15.09 2.35
CA PHE A 17 5.56 -14.84 0.91
C PHE A 17 6.86 -15.29 0.26
N GLU A 18 6.98 -16.58 0.03
CA GLU A 18 8.17 -17.16 -0.60
C GLU A 18 8.44 -16.51 -1.96
N GLY A 19 9.68 -16.11 -2.19
CA GLY A 19 10.09 -15.43 -3.40
C GLY A 19 10.00 -13.90 -3.36
N ILE A 20 9.29 -13.31 -2.38
CA ILE A 20 9.25 -11.86 -2.19
C ILE A 20 10.35 -11.42 -1.24
N LYS A 21 11.14 -10.43 -1.66
CA LYS A 21 12.18 -9.81 -0.83
C LYS A 21 11.73 -8.43 -0.39
N ILE A 22 12.04 -8.08 0.84
CA ILE A 22 11.74 -6.77 1.41
C ILE A 22 13.06 -6.02 1.62
N LYS A 23 13.15 -4.82 1.05
CA LYS A 23 14.31 -3.92 1.16
C LYS A 23 13.88 -2.55 1.65
N TYR A 24 14.82 -1.76 2.14
CA TYR A 24 14.55 -0.40 2.60
C TYR A 24 15.01 0.63 1.57
N THR A 25 14.18 1.63 1.35
CA THR A 25 14.49 2.84 0.58
C THR A 25 14.51 4.05 1.51
N LYS A 26 14.82 5.23 0.98
CA LYS A 26 14.90 6.44 1.78
C LYS A 26 13.53 6.87 2.33
N ASN A 27 12.51 7.00 1.48
CA ASN A 27 11.29 7.71 1.86
C ASN A 27 9.98 7.25 1.21
N ARG A 28 9.93 6.07 0.58
CA ARG A 28 8.70 5.66 -0.13
C ARG A 28 8.44 4.15 -0.05
N PHE A 29 7.16 3.81 -0.17
CA PHE A 29 6.72 2.46 -0.49
C PHE A 29 6.77 2.28 -2.01
N GLU A 30 7.28 1.16 -2.46
CA GLU A 30 7.41 0.85 -3.87
C GLU A 30 7.57 -0.65 -4.05
N CYS A 31 7.18 -1.18 -5.21
CA CYS A 31 7.51 -2.56 -5.55
C CYS A 31 8.13 -2.67 -6.94
N ASN A 32 8.98 -3.67 -7.10
CA ASN A 32 9.41 -4.14 -8.41
C ASN A 32 8.75 -5.50 -8.64
N ILE A 33 7.74 -5.53 -9.50
CA ILE A 33 6.93 -6.72 -9.74
C ILE A 33 7.77 -7.82 -10.41
N GLU A 34 8.58 -7.47 -11.39
CA GLU A 34 9.42 -8.42 -12.12
C GLU A 34 10.42 -9.12 -11.20
N LYS A 35 11.09 -8.36 -10.33
CA LYS A 35 12.07 -8.89 -9.37
C LYS A 35 11.45 -9.39 -8.08
N GLN A 36 10.15 -9.16 -7.87
CA GLN A 36 9.43 -9.48 -6.63
C GLN A 36 10.09 -8.86 -5.40
N ILE A 37 10.40 -7.58 -5.48
CA ILE A 37 10.99 -6.81 -4.39
C ILE A 37 9.99 -5.75 -3.93
N VAL A 38 9.75 -5.69 -2.64
CA VAL A 38 8.99 -4.62 -1.99
C VAL A 38 9.94 -3.70 -1.24
N TYR A 39 9.84 -2.41 -1.48
CA TYR A 39 10.65 -1.40 -0.83
C TYR A 39 9.84 -0.67 0.23
N LEU A 40 10.41 -0.55 1.43
CA LEU A 40 9.82 0.13 2.57
C LEU A 40 10.63 1.39 2.89
N PRO A 41 9.99 2.50 3.27
CA PRO A 41 10.71 3.71 3.64
C PRO A 41 11.44 3.54 4.98
N LYS A 42 12.66 4.06 5.04
CA LYS A 42 13.38 4.25 6.31
C LYS A 42 12.80 5.43 7.09
N GLU A 43 12.41 6.48 6.37
CA GLU A 43 11.86 7.71 6.90
C GLU A 43 10.38 7.83 6.51
N LYS A 44 9.60 8.53 7.35
CA LYS A 44 8.20 8.83 7.02
C LYS A 44 8.12 9.82 5.88
N ASN A 45 7.18 9.62 4.96
CA ASN A 45 6.82 10.58 3.93
C ASN A 45 5.40 11.10 4.19
N PRO A 46 5.26 12.21 4.97
CA PRO A 46 3.94 12.67 5.42
C PRO A 46 2.97 13.01 4.29
N LYS A 47 3.47 13.50 3.15
CA LYS A 47 2.60 13.89 2.02
C LYS A 47 1.99 12.68 1.31
N SER A 48 2.83 11.70 0.97
CA SER A 48 2.38 10.48 0.30
C SER A 48 1.45 9.67 1.19
N ASP A 49 1.85 9.48 2.45
CA ASP A 49 1.07 8.74 3.44
C ASP A 49 -0.28 9.40 3.71
N PHE A 50 -0.33 10.73 3.76
CA PHE A 50 -1.55 11.48 3.99
C PHE A 50 -2.62 11.25 2.93
N TYR A 51 -2.27 11.25 1.65
CA TYR A 51 -3.24 11.04 0.57
C TYR A 51 -3.79 9.63 0.57
N PHE A 52 -2.95 8.62 0.76
CA PHE A 52 -3.40 7.23 0.88
C PHE A 52 -4.27 7.04 2.13
N TRP A 53 -3.85 7.58 3.27
CA TRP A 53 -4.57 7.49 4.54
C TRP A 53 -5.98 8.04 4.43
N THR A 54 -6.12 9.29 3.98
CA THR A 54 -7.43 9.94 3.86
C THR A 54 -8.32 9.27 2.83
N TRP A 55 -7.77 8.87 1.69
CA TRP A 55 -8.51 8.13 0.67
C TRP A 55 -9.01 6.79 1.22
N TYR A 56 -8.15 6.02 1.87
CA TYR A 56 -8.47 4.71 2.43
C TYR A 56 -9.60 4.79 3.44
N GLU A 57 -9.50 5.70 4.42
CA GLU A 57 -10.51 5.88 5.45
C GLU A 57 -11.87 6.26 4.86
N LYS A 58 -11.88 7.11 3.86
CA LYS A 58 -13.11 7.53 3.17
C LYS A 58 -13.70 6.41 2.31
N HIS A 59 -12.86 5.75 1.53
CA HIS A 59 -13.31 4.70 0.59
C HIS A 59 -13.91 3.50 1.31
N TYR A 60 -13.30 3.08 2.40
CA TYR A 60 -13.74 1.93 3.19
C TYR A 60 -14.58 2.29 4.40
N ASN A 61 -14.89 3.57 4.60
CA ASN A 61 -15.65 4.08 5.74
C ASN A 61 -15.12 3.53 7.08
N THR A 62 -13.85 3.72 7.33
CA THR A 62 -13.13 3.19 8.49
C THR A 62 -12.13 4.21 9.02
N ARG A 63 -11.59 3.92 10.20
CA ARG A 63 -10.48 4.67 10.79
C ARG A 63 -9.30 3.74 10.99
N ILE A 64 -8.11 4.21 10.66
CA ILE A 64 -6.85 3.48 10.86
C ILE A 64 -5.85 4.37 11.59
N ASP A 65 -5.02 3.75 12.43
CA ASP A 65 -3.93 4.44 13.08
C ASP A 65 -2.64 4.40 12.23
N GLU A 66 -1.59 5.03 12.73
CA GLU A 66 -0.32 5.13 12.01
C GLU A 66 0.36 3.77 11.78
N THR A 67 0.23 2.85 12.72
CA THR A 67 0.76 1.48 12.58
C THR A 67 -0.01 0.71 11.51
N GLU A 68 -1.32 0.80 11.52
CA GLU A 68 -2.18 0.18 10.51
C GLU A 68 -1.89 0.76 9.12
N LEU A 69 -1.72 2.07 9.03
CA LEU A 69 -1.33 2.74 7.78
C LEU A 69 -0.02 2.18 7.22
N PHE A 70 0.99 2.01 8.07
CA PHE A 70 2.26 1.43 7.65
C PHE A 70 2.08 0.00 7.13
N LEU A 71 1.35 -0.83 7.86
CA LEU A 71 1.09 -2.22 7.48
C LEU A 71 0.30 -2.31 6.16
N LEU A 72 -0.74 -1.49 6.02
CA LEU A 72 -1.55 -1.46 4.81
C LEU A 72 -0.77 -0.95 3.60
N SER A 73 0.07 0.07 3.79
CA SER A 73 0.93 0.58 2.71
C SER A 73 1.94 -0.46 2.23
N MET A 74 2.53 -1.20 3.16
CA MET A 74 3.44 -2.31 2.84
C MET A 74 2.70 -3.45 2.14
N LEU A 75 1.55 -3.84 2.67
CA LEU A 75 0.73 -4.90 2.08
C LEU A 75 0.18 -4.51 0.71
N HIS A 76 -0.06 -3.22 0.47
CA HIS A 76 -0.44 -2.72 -0.84
C HIS A 76 0.64 -3.03 -1.89
N GLU A 77 1.90 -2.82 -1.54
CA GLU A 77 3.01 -3.14 -2.45
C GLU A 77 3.15 -4.66 -2.69
N ILE A 78 2.95 -5.47 -1.65
CA ILE A 78 2.86 -6.92 -1.82
C ILE A 78 1.65 -7.28 -2.69
N GLY A 79 0.54 -6.59 -2.50
CA GLY A 79 -0.69 -6.76 -3.28
C GLY A 79 -0.47 -6.56 -4.78
N HIS A 80 0.36 -5.61 -5.18
CA HIS A 80 0.73 -5.46 -6.59
C HIS A 80 1.37 -6.71 -7.17
N ILE A 81 2.24 -7.37 -6.41
CA ILE A 81 2.89 -8.61 -6.85
C ILE A 81 1.86 -9.75 -6.92
N MET A 82 0.95 -9.82 -5.94
CA MET A 82 -0.02 -10.91 -5.82
C MET A 82 -1.18 -10.80 -6.82
N THR A 83 -1.51 -9.60 -7.29
CA THR A 83 -2.66 -9.36 -8.18
C THR A 83 -2.28 -8.94 -9.59
N TRP A 84 -0.99 -8.81 -9.88
CA TRP A 84 -0.51 -8.30 -11.15
C TRP A 84 -1.01 -9.11 -12.35
N THR A 85 -1.44 -8.38 -13.38
CA THR A 85 -1.62 -8.88 -14.75
C THR A 85 -1.10 -7.83 -15.72
N GLU A 86 -0.72 -8.27 -16.92
CA GLU A 86 -0.25 -7.36 -17.95
C GLU A 86 -1.31 -6.33 -18.34
N GLU A 87 -2.57 -6.76 -18.43
CA GLU A 87 -3.70 -5.88 -18.76
C GLU A 87 -3.92 -4.80 -17.70
N LEU A 88 -3.81 -5.15 -16.43
CA LEU A 88 -3.94 -4.17 -15.34
C LEU A 88 -2.81 -3.13 -15.38
N GLU A 89 -1.59 -3.54 -15.68
CA GLU A 89 -0.46 -2.63 -15.79
C GLU A 89 -0.60 -1.69 -16.98
N GLU A 90 -0.98 -2.18 -18.14
CA GLU A 90 -1.22 -1.36 -19.33
C GLU A 90 -2.35 -0.34 -19.10
N GLU A 91 -3.45 -0.77 -18.51
CA GLU A 91 -4.56 0.10 -18.14
C GLU A 91 -4.13 1.18 -17.14
N ARG A 92 -3.35 0.80 -16.12
CA ARG A 92 -2.82 1.75 -15.15
C ARG A 92 -1.95 2.81 -15.82
N ASP A 93 -1.03 2.41 -16.67
CA ASP A 93 -0.11 3.33 -17.35
C ASP A 93 -0.87 4.32 -18.23
N GLU A 94 -1.89 3.86 -18.94
CA GLU A 94 -2.75 4.72 -19.74
C GLU A 94 -3.56 5.70 -18.89
N GLN A 95 -4.25 5.21 -17.87
CA GLN A 95 -5.10 6.04 -17.00
C GLN A 95 -4.28 7.03 -16.19
N PHE A 96 -3.14 6.60 -15.65
CA PHE A 96 -2.26 7.50 -14.89
C PHE A 96 -1.66 8.59 -15.80
N GLY A 97 -1.28 8.25 -17.03
CA GLY A 97 -0.82 9.22 -18.01
C GLY A 97 -1.86 10.31 -18.29
N LEU A 98 -3.13 9.93 -18.42
CA LEU A 98 -4.24 10.87 -18.58
C LEU A 98 -4.43 11.77 -17.37
N LEU A 99 -4.37 11.20 -16.15
CA LEU A 99 -4.49 11.96 -14.90
C LEU A 99 -3.35 12.98 -14.76
N GLN A 100 -2.13 12.59 -15.09
CA GLN A 100 -0.99 13.50 -15.07
C GLN A 100 -1.14 14.64 -16.06
N ALA A 101 -1.59 14.36 -17.26
CA ALA A 101 -1.84 15.39 -18.28
C ALA A 101 -2.92 16.39 -17.83
N LEU A 102 -4.02 15.91 -17.24
CA LEU A 102 -5.06 16.77 -16.68
C LEU A 102 -4.55 17.63 -15.52
N HIS A 103 -3.69 17.07 -14.69
CA HIS A 103 -3.08 17.81 -13.58
C HIS A 103 -2.14 18.90 -14.09
N GLU A 104 -1.30 18.61 -15.08
CA GLU A 104 -0.41 19.59 -15.70
C GLU A 104 -1.17 20.73 -16.37
N LEU A 105 -2.35 20.45 -16.94
CA LEU A 105 -3.25 21.47 -17.51
C LEU A 105 -4.08 22.21 -16.45
N SER A 106 -3.82 21.98 -15.17
CA SER A 106 -4.53 22.56 -14.03
C SER A 106 -6.03 22.21 -13.95
N ASN A 107 -6.45 21.13 -14.59
CA ASN A 107 -7.83 20.62 -14.53
C ASN A 107 -8.07 19.69 -13.35
N LEU A 108 -7.01 19.23 -12.68
CA LEU A 108 -7.06 18.43 -11.46
C LEU A 108 -6.14 19.02 -10.38
N THR A 109 -6.61 19.07 -9.16
CA THR A 109 -5.77 19.35 -8.00
C THR A 109 -4.91 18.13 -7.65
N THR A 110 -3.85 18.34 -6.87
CA THR A 110 -3.00 17.24 -6.38
C THR A 110 -3.82 16.20 -5.60
N ARG A 111 -4.78 16.64 -4.77
CA ARG A 111 -5.67 15.75 -4.04
C ARG A 111 -6.54 14.92 -4.98
N GLN A 112 -7.15 15.54 -5.99
CA GLN A 112 -7.98 14.85 -6.98
C GLN A 112 -7.15 13.83 -7.78
N LEU A 113 -5.94 14.20 -8.20
CA LEU A 113 -5.02 13.29 -8.88
C LEU A 113 -4.74 12.05 -8.04
N ASN A 114 -4.38 12.23 -6.77
CA ASN A 114 -4.09 11.09 -5.88
C ASN A 114 -5.34 10.25 -5.60
N ASN A 115 -6.50 10.86 -5.37
CA ASN A 115 -7.73 10.12 -5.12
C ASN A 115 -8.12 9.26 -6.33
N GLN A 116 -8.00 9.79 -7.54
CA GLN A 116 -8.32 9.04 -8.75
C GLN A 116 -7.26 7.98 -9.06
N TYR A 117 -6.00 8.23 -8.73
CA TYR A 117 -4.92 7.24 -8.85
C TYR A 117 -5.22 5.97 -8.05
N PHE A 118 -5.64 6.11 -6.78
CA PHE A 118 -5.95 4.96 -5.94
C PHE A 118 -7.18 4.16 -6.41
N GLU A 119 -8.00 4.73 -7.27
CA GLU A 119 -9.17 4.07 -7.85
C GLU A 119 -8.90 3.39 -9.19
N ILE A 120 -7.71 3.59 -9.78
CA ILE A 120 -7.28 2.82 -10.96
C ILE A 120 -7.30 1.32 -10.61
N PRO A 121 -7.86 0.46 -11.46
CA PRO A 121 -8.06 -0.97 -11.11
C PRO A 121 -6.84 -1.68 -10.56
N MET A 122 -5.65 -1.48 -11.11
CA MET A 122 -4.44 -2.09 -10.60
C MET A 122 -4.14 -1.66 -9.16
N GLU A 123 -4.29 -0.37 -8.84
CA GLU A 123 -4.07 0.18 -7.51
C GLU A 123 -5.16 -0.27 -6.54
N LEU A 124 -6.40 -0.23 -6.98
CA LEU A 124 -7.54 -0.63 -6.16
C LEU A 124 -7.49 -2.11 -5.80
N GLN A 125 -7.17 -2.98 -6.73
CA GLN A 125 -7.05 -4.42 -6.47
C GLN A 125 -5.91 -4.74 -5.49
N ALA A 126 -4.77 -4.05 -5.61
CA ALA A 126 -3.67 -4.18 -4.66
C ALA A 126 -4.10 -3.75 -3.25
N THR A 127 -4.84 -2.65 -3.14
CA THR A 127 -5.37 -2.18 -1.84
C THR A 127 -6.42 -3.13 -1.26
N GLU A 128 -7.31 -3.65 -2.07
CA GLU A 128 -8.33 -4.62 -1.61
C GLU A 128 -7.69 -5.92 -1.13
N TRP A 129 -6.69 -6.39 -1.85
CA TRP A 129 -5.90 -7.53 -1.41
C TRP A 129 -5.23 -7.25 -0.04
N ALA A 130 -4.60 -6.08 0.08
CA ALA A 130 -3.95 -5.64 1.32
C ALA A 130 -4.94 -5.56 2.49
N LYS A 131 -6.09 -4.95 2.27
CA LYS A 131 -7.15 -4.82 3.27
C LYS A 131 -7.63 -6.20 3.74
N ASN A 132 -7.92 -7.10 2.82
CA ASN A 132 -8.40 -8.44 3.15
C ASN A 132 -7.33 -9.24 3.91
N TYR A 133 -6.09 -9.18 3.47
CA TYR A 133 -4.98 -9.83 4.16
C TYR A 133 -4.77 -9.25 5.57
N PHE A 134 -4.81 -7.93 5.71
CA PHE A 134 -4.68 -7.25 6.99
C PHE A 134 -5.77 -7.68 7.98
N GLU A 135 -7.01 -7.65 7.57
CA GLU A 135 -8.14 -8.01 8.41
C GLU A 135 -8.08 -9.47 8.86
N LYS A 136 -7.63 -10.35 7.99
CA LYS A 136 -7.52 -11.79 8.27
C LYS A 136 -6.33 -12.16 9.16
N ASN A 137 -5.19 -11.48 8.99
CA ASN A 137 -3.92 -11.95 9.56
C ASN A 137 -3.33 -11.03 10.63
N PHE A 138 -3.73 -9.76 10.67
CA PHE A 138 -3.18 -8.77 11.59
C PHE A 138 -4.20 -8.23 12.58
N LYS A 139 -5.47 -8.14 12.17
CA LYS A 139 -6.52 -7.60 13.02
C LYS A 139 -7.00 -8.65 13.99
N LYS A 140 -6.75 -8.45 15.29
CA LYS A 140 -7.24 -9.36 16.33
C LYS A 140 -8.76 -9.25 16.52
N PRO A 141 -9.42 -10.30 17.05
CA PRO A 141 -10.84 -10.22 17.40
C PRO A 141 -11.15 -9.06 18.33
N LEU A 142 -12.39 -8.60 18.33
CA LEU A 142 -12.94 -7.41 19.01
C LEU A 142 -12.53 -7.21 20.48
N THR A 143 -12.09 -8.24 21.18
CA THR A 143 -11.67 -8.16 22.59
C THR A 143 -10.29 -7.54 22.79
N ASN A 144 -9.45 -7.41 21.75
CA ASN A 144 -8.11 -6.86 21.78
C ASN A 144 -7.81 -6.01 20.54
N GLN A 145 -8.63 -4.99 20.32
CA GLN A 145 -8.62 -4.18 19.10
C GLN A 145 -7.33 -3.39 18.85
N HIS A 146 -6.46 -3.23 19.83
CA HIS A 146 -5.27 -2.40 19.75
C HIS A 146 -3.96 -3.19 19.58
N GLU A 147 -4.03 -4.50 19.52
CA GLU A 147 -2.87 -5.36 19.36
C GLU A 147 -2.91 -6.08 18.00
N TYR A 148 -1.78 -6.08 17.30
CA TYR A 148 -1.62 -6.74 16.01
C TYR A 148 -0.61 -7.87 16.12
N ALA A 149 -0.97 -9.04 15.61
CA ALA A 149 -0.07 -10.18 15.52
C ALA A 149 -0.10 -10.76 14.11
N ILE A 150 1.05 -11.25 13.64
CA ILE A 150 1.14 -12.03 12.41
C ILE A 150 0.79 -13.47 12.77
N ILE A 151 -0.26 -13.98 12.19
CA ILE A 151 -0.71 -15.36 12.37
C ILE A 151 0.07 -16.29 11.45
#